data_4310349c2c410fd5f58c03fcc703d848
#
_entry.id   4310349c2c410fd5f58c03fcc703d848
#
_cell.length_a   1.000
_cell.length_b   1.000
_cell.length_c   1.000
_cell.angle_alpha   90.00
_cell.angle_beta   90.00
_cell.angle_gamma   90.00
#
_symmetry.space_group_name_H-M   'P 1'
#
loop_
_entity.id
_entity.type
_entity.pdbx_description
1 polymer ?
#
loop_
_entity_poly.entity_id
_entity_poly.type
_entity_poly.pdbx_seq_one_letter_code
_entity_poly.pdbx_strand_id
1 'polypeptide(L)'
;MRKASLLLIINLFFVSFSFAKVTPSDVFTEAKAIKIALASQVIKTKGVSLLPILDVDLKGATPSSVYAMGAVLNHKLQIYAKTHNKPWLAAKFPNKKIIPADVKNLLLVVQNNINKIFGINEFTKDSVSGKKPADVMLQLTYANQWIDKLMPFVEPKYPLSIVKATSKEIDTILKKFDITPFKANGRKHKKITPNDVFINVTSTYNLLRNIKLTYSKQSSPSHPYNILSAKDKIKPLDIFTITTFNLYFLCTSAIDFGIKNIGTSKTLKLQENIKPSDVFLEVDRLNSKIANLIAAGGKINVK
;
A
#
# COMPACT_ATOMS: atom_id res chain seq x y z
N MET A 1 70.36 -36.71 -0.52
CA MET A 1 69.12 -36.39 -1.29
C MET A 1 68.13 -35.74 -0.29
N ARG A 2 67.98 -34.41 -0.33
CA ARG A 2 67.08 -33.67 0.55
C ARG A 2 65.79 -33.37 -0.21
N LYS A 3 64.63 -33.88 0.28
CA LYS A 3 63.31 -33.56 -0.22
C LYS A 3 62.89 -32.19 0.34
N ALA A 4 62.74 -31.21 -0.54
CA ALA A 4 62.17 -29.92 -0.20
C ALA A 4 60.66 -30.07 -0.28
N SER A 5 59.97 -29.96 0.86
CA SER A 5 58.52 -29.88 0.92
C SER A 5 58.08 -28.45 0.63
N LEU A 6 57.44 -28.23 -0.50
CA LEU A 6 56.82 -26.96 -0.90
C LEU A 6 55.47 -26.82 -0.18
N LEU A 7 55.41 -26.01 0.87
CA LEU A 7 54.18 -25.67 1.55
C LEU A 7 53.45 -24.61 0.74
N LEU A 8 52.41 -25.02 0.02
CA LEU A 8 51.52 -24.12 -0.73
C LEU A 8 50.54 -23.47 0.27
N ILE A 9 50.82 -22.24 0.69
CA ILE A 9 49.91 -21.46 1.50
C ILE A 9 48.82 -20.91 0.57
N ILE A 10 47.68 -21.58 0.52
CA ILE A 10 46.46 -21.07 -0.11
C ILE A 10 45.85 -20.01 0.82
N ASN A 11 46.15 -18.75 0.56
CA ASN A 11 45.44 -17.62 1.16
C ASN A 11 44.03 -17.59 0.54
N LEU A 12 43.08 -18.23 1.22
CA LEU A 12 41.63 -18.04 0.93
C LEU A 12 41.28 -16.60 1.35
N PHE A 13 41.31 -15.70 0.39
CA PHE A 13 40.66 -14.41 0.52
C PHE A 13 39.14 -14.66 0.64
N PHE A 14 38.63 -14.77 1.84
CA PHE A 14 37.22 -14.59 2.12
C PHE A 14 36.87 -13.14 1.78
N VAL A 15 36.50 -12.89 0.53
CA VAL A 15 35.80 -11.66 0.17
C VAL A 15 34.43 -11.76 0.83
N SER A 16 34.32 -11.18 2.04
CA SER A 16 33.05 -10.95 2.69
C SER A 16 32.28 -9.99 1.80
N PHE A 17 31.43 -10.52 0.92
CA PHE A 17 30.41 -9.72 0.27
C PHE A 17 29.45 -9.23 1.36
N SER A 18 29.78 -8.12 1.95
CA SER A 18 28.86 -7.35 2.76
C SER A 18 27.78 -6.86 1.80
N PHE A 19 26.68 -7.60 1.69
CA PHE A 19 25.48 -7.09 0.99
C PHE A 19 25.06 -5.81 1.72
N ALA A 20 25.34 -4.66 1.12
CA ALA A 20 24.99 -3.38 1.70
C ALA A 20 23.50 -3.40 2.04
N LYS A 21 23.20 -3.16 3.33
CA LYS A 21 21.82 -3.17 3.83
C LYS A 21 21.04 -2.06 3.13
N VAL A 22 19.94 -2.41 2.45
CA VAL A 22 19.06 -1.43 1.83
C VAL A 22 18.53 -0.46 2.87
N THR A 23 18.73 0.82 2.61
CA THR A 23 18.36 1.94 3.48
C THR A 23 17.10 2.66 2.99
N PRO A 24 16.46 3.49 3.81
CA PRO A 24 15.38 4.36 3.32
C PRO A 24 15.80 5.30 2.18
N SER A 25 17.09 5.70 2.12
CA SER A 25 17.62 6.52 1.03
C SER A 25 17.63 5.79 -0.31
N ASP A 26 17.97 4.51 -0.33
CA ASP A 26 17.88 3.68 -1.55
C ASP A 26 16.44 3.59 -2.04
N VAL A 27 15.48 3.42 -1.13
CA VAL A 27 14.05 3.36 -1.45
C VAL A 27 13.55 4.71 -1.94
N PHE A 28 14.03 5.81 -1.35
CA PHE A 28 13.69 7.17 -1.78
C PHE A 28 14.13 7.43 -3.23
N THR A 29 15.32 6.98 -3.61
CA THR A 29 15.83 7.09 -4.98
C THR A 29 14.88 6.42 -5.98
N GLU A 30 14.41 5.21 -5.69
CA GLU A 30 13.45 4.50 -6.55
C GLU A 30 12.10 5.23 -6.61
N ALA A 31 11.58 5.69 -5.48
CA ALA A 31 10.30 6.39 -5.41
C ALA A 31 10.34 7.73 -6.14
N LYS A 32 11.44 8.50 -6.01
CA LYS A 32 11.68 9.75 -6.75
C LYS A 32 11.71 9.52 -8.25
N ALA A 33 12.42 8.49 -8.69
CA ALA A 33 12.52 8.14 -10.11
C ALA A 33 11.16 7.76 -10.71
N ILE A 34 10.35 6.97 -9.99
CA ILE A 34 8.97 6.65 -10.38
C ILE A 34 8.12 7.90 -10.49
N LYS A 35 8.17 8.79 -9.50
CA LYS A 35 7.43 10.07 -9.52
C LYS A 35 7.78 10.89 -10.77
N ILE A 36 9.06 11.04 -11.08
CA ILE A 36 9.54 11.81 -12.25
C ILE A 36 9.05 11.16 -13.56
N ALA A 37 9.15 9.85 -13.69
CA ALA A 37 8.71 9.12 -14.87
C ALA A 37 7.21 9.31 -15.12
N LEU A 38 6.37 9.18 -14.09
CA LEU A 38 4.92 9.39 -14.20
C LEU A 38 4.58 10.86 -14.47
N ALA A 39 5.28 11.82 -13.85
CA ALA A 39 5.11 13.24 -14.13
C ALA A 39 5.39 13.56 -15.61
N SER A 40 6.51 13.07 -16.13
CA SER A 40 6.88 13.25 -17.54
C SER A 40 5.83 12.66 -18.48
N GLN A 41 5.31 11.46 -18.17
CA GLN A 41 4.27 10.83 -18.95
C GLN A 41 2.97 11.65 -18.97
N VAL A 42 2.56 12.19 -17.81
CA VAL A 42 1.35 13.03 -17.71
C VAL A 42 1.53 14.34 -18.47
N ILE A 43 2.67 15.00 -18.32
CA ILE A 43 3.00 16.24 -19.06
C ILE A 43 2.90 15.97 -20.56
N LYS A 44 3.53 14.91 -21.04
CA LYS A 44 3.53 14.51 -22.45
C LYS A 44 2.13 14.21 -22.99
N THR A 45 1.25 13.57 -22.20
CA THR A 45 -0.03 13.06 -22.70
C THR A 45 -1.24 13.95 -22.38
N LYS A 46 -1.15 14.76 -21.33
CA LYS A 46 -2.27 15.58 -20.82
C LYS A 46 -1.95 17.07 -20.71
N GLY A 47 -0.69 17.48 -20.92
CA GLY A 47 -0.27 18.87 -20.75
C GLY A 47 -0.32 19.40 -19.30
N VAL A 48 -0.56 18.52 -18.31
CA VAL A 48 -0.66 18.91 -16.90
C VAL A 48 0.74 18.99 -16.32
N SER A 49 1.19 20.19 -15.93
CA SER A 49 2.54 20.44 -15.40
C SER A 49 2.62 20.62 -13.90
N LEU A 50 1.48 20.81 -13.22
CA LEU A 50 1.44 21.06 -11.78
C LEU A 50 0.47 20.13 -11.07
N LEU A 51 0.88 19.72 -9.87
CA LEU A 51 0.03 19.09 -8.87
C LEU A 51 -0.14 20.05 -7.68
N PRO A 52 -1.24 19.96 -6.95
CA PRO A 52 -1.37 20.72 -5.70
C PRO A 52 -0.26 20.33 -4.73
N ILE A 53 0.22 21.31 -3.97
CA ILE A 53 1.14 21.06 -2.87
C ILE A 53 0.42 20.23 -1.82
N LEU A 54 1.07 19.17 -1.34
CA LEU A 54 0.50 18.28 -0.35
C LEU A 54 0.87 18.79 1.05
N ASP A 55 -0.13 19.18 1.80
CA ASP A 55 -0.01 19.39 3.26
C ASP A 55 -0.43 18.10 3.97
N VAL A 56 0.54 17.20 4.17
CA VAL A 56 0.32 15.89 4.79
C VAL A 56 1.29 15.67 5.93
N ASP A 57 0.76 15.37 7.09
CA ASP A 57 1.57 14.91 8.21
C ASP A 57 1.92 13.41 8.04
N LEU A 58 3.15 13.17 7.60
CA LEU A 58 3.71 11.83 7.42
C LEU A 58 4.59 11.38 8.60
N LYS A 59 4.53 12.12 9.72
CA LYS A 59 5.20 11.73 10.95
C LYS A 59 4.75 10.33 11.40
N GLY A 60 5.70 9.49 11.77
CA GLY A 60 5.43 8.09 12.13
C GLY A 60 5.31 7.14 10.94
N ALA A 61 5.65 7.57 9.72
CA ALA A 61 5.76 6.67 8.58
C ALA A 61 6.80 5.56 8.84
N THR A 62 6.43 4.33 8.50
CA THR A 62 7.24 3.13 8.67
C THR A 62 7.42 2.44 7.31
N PRO A 63 8.37 1.49 7.17
CA PRO A 63 8.45 0.69 5.94
C PRO A 63 7.12 0.03 5.55
N SER A 64 6.30 -0.37 6.53
CA SER A 64 4.98 -0.95 6.31
C SER A 64 4.00 0.03 5.66
N SER A 65 3.93 1.27 6.13
CA SER A 65 3.07 2.30 5.52
C SER A 65 3.56 2.73 4.13
N VAL A 66 4.88 2.80 3.96
CA VAL A 66 5.49 3.07 2.64
C VAL A 66 5.18 1.95 1.65
N TYR A 67 5.26 0.68 2.10
CA TYR A 67 4.88 -0.48 1.29
C TYR A 67 3.41 -0.39 0.86
N ALA A 68 2.50 -0.06 1.79
CA ALA A 68 1.09 0.11 1.48
C ALA A 68 0.87 1.16 0.39
N MET A 69 1.57 2.30 0.45
CA MET A 69 1.49 3.35 -0.56
C MET A 69 2.03 2.91 -1.94
N GLY A 70 3.15 2.19 -1.96
CA GLY A 70 3.68 1.58 -3.20
C GLY A 70 2.72 0.55 -3.80
N ALA A 71 2.04 -0.23 -2.95
CA ALA A 71 1.05 -1.22 -3.38
C ALA A 71 -0.20 -0.56 -3.99
N VAL A 72 -0.64 0.59 -3.48
CA VAL A 72 -1.70 1.41 -4.12
C VAL A 72 -1.30 1.77 -5.54
N LEU A 73 -0.08 2.28 -5.73
CA LEU A 73 0.43 2.64 -7.05
C LEU A 73 0.46 1.43 -8.00
N ASN A 74 0.94 0.29 -7.50
CA ASN A 74 0.96 -0.94 -8.29
C ASN A 74 -0.44 -1.41 -8.70
N HIS A 75 -1.44 -1.30 -7.82
CA HIS A 75 -2.83 -1.62 -8.16
C HIS A 75 -3.44 -0.66 -9.18
N LYS A 76 -3.13 0.63 -9.12
CA LYS A 76 -3.56 1.59 -10.15
C LYS A 76 -2.97 1.23 -11.51
N LEU A 77 -1.68 0.92 -11.57
CA LEU A 77 -1.03 0.43 -12.81
C LEU A 77 -1.68 -0.86 -13.32
N GLN A 78 -2.07 -1.77 -12.44
CA GLN A 78 -2.80 -2.99 -12.82
C GLN A 78 -4.15 -2.68 -13.46
N ILE A 79 -4.94 -1.76 -12.89
CA ILE A 79 -6.21 -1.36 -13.48
C ILE A 79 -5.97 -0.71 -14.84
N TYR A 80 -5.02 0.23 -14.91
CA TYR A 80 -4.66 0.88 -16.17
C TYR A 80 -4.26 -0.13 -17.24
N ALA A 81 -3.39 -1.09 -16.89
CA ALA A 81 -2.95 -2.14 -17.80
C ALA A 81 -4.12 -2.97 -18.32
N LYS A 82 -5.02 -3.40 -17.43
CA LYS A 82 -6.21 -4.19 -17.79
C LYS A 82 -7.14 -3.43 -18.74
N THR A 83 -7.41 -2.16 -18.46
CA THR A 83 -8.31 -1.34 -19.31
C THR A 83 -7.73 -0.99 -20.68
N HIS A 84 -6.40 -1.02 -20.81
CA HIS A 84 -5.69 -0.71 -22.06
C HIS A 84 -5.06 -1.95 -22.72
N ASN A 85 -5.40 -3.16 -22.28
CA ASN A 85 -4.84 -4.43 -22.77
C ASN A 85 -3.30 -4.43 -22.79
N LYS A 86 -2.69 -3.89 -21.73
CA LYS A 86 -1.24 -3.85 -21.57
C LYS A 86 -0.75 -4.96 -20.63
N PRO A 87 0.46 -5.51 -20.86
CA PRO A 87 1.05 -6.46 -19.94
C PRO A 87 1.39 -5.82 -18.60
N TRP A 88 1.30 -6.58 -17.53
CA TRP A 88 1.68 -6.15 -16.18
C TRP A 88 2.20 -7.33 -15.36
N LEU A 89 2.94 -7.02 -14.29
CA LEU A 89 3.49 -7.99 -13.35
C LEU A 89 2.79 -7.84 -11.99
N ALA A 90 2.41 -8.96 -11.40
CA ALA A 90 1.92 -8.99 -10.03
C ALA A 90 3.08 -8.84 -9.04
N ALA A 91 2.94 -7.94 -8.06
CA ALA A 91 3.84 -7.92 -6.92
C ALA A 91 3.43 -9.00 -5.91
N LYS A 92 4.43 -9.73 -5.41
CA LYS A 92 4.21 -10.71 -4.33
C LYS A 92 4.22 -9.98 -2.99
N PHE A 93 3.16 -10.17 -2.19
CA PHE A 93 3.11 -9.61 -0.84
C PHE A 93 4.08 -10.38 0.07
N PRO A 94 4.98 -9.70 0.82
CA PRO A 94 5.89 -10.36 1.75
C PRO A 94 5.11 -10.91 2.96
N ASN A 95 5.39 -12.16 3.32
CA ASN A 95 4.74 -12.79 4.47
C ASN A 95 5.64 -12.72 5.72
N LYS A 96 6.25 -11.58 5.94
CA LYS A 96 7.18 -11.27 7.03
C LYS A 96 7.16 -9.77 7.33
N LYS A 97 7.73 -9.36 8.46
CA LYS A 97 7.90 -7.95 8.80
C LYS A 97 8.55 -7.17 7.64
N ILE A 98 7.91 -6.09 7.24
CA ILE A 98 8.36 -5.26 6.12
C ILE A 98 9.61 -4.47 6.50
N ILE A 99 10.62 -4.61 5.68
CA ILE A 99 11.89 -3.86 5.78
C ILE A 99 12.12 -3.03 4.50
N PRO A 100 13.05 -2.07 4.49
CA PRO A 100 13.31 -1.24 3.30
C PRO A 100 13.57 -2.03 2.02
N ALA A 101 14.22 -3.20 2.11
CA ALA A 101 14.46 -4.06 0.96
C ALA A 101 13.16 -4.58 0.31
N ASP A 102 12.14 -4.91 1.10
CA ASP A 102 10.85 -5.36 0.58
C ASP A 102 10.13 -4.23 -0.16
N VAL A 103 10.23 -2.99 0.36
CA VAL A 103 9.70 -1.81 -0.31
C VAL A 103 10.43 -1.57 -1.63
N LYS A 104 11.76 -1.62 -1.63
CA LYS A 104 12.58 -1.46 -2.86
C LYS A 104 12.18 -2.49 -3.91
N ASN A 105 12.03 -3.76 -3.54
CA ASN A 105 11.60 -4.82 -4.45
C ASN A 105 10.21 -4.54 -5.06
N LEU A 106 9.26 -4.05 -4.27
CA LEU A 106 7.95 -3.62 -4.79
C LEU A 106 8.11 -2.47 -5.79
N LEU A 107 8.94 -1.46 -5.51
CA LEU A 107 9.14 -0.32 -6.40
C LEU A 107 9.82 -0.72 -7.71
N LEU A 108 10.71 -1.71 -7.71
CA LEU A 108 11.28 -2.28 -8.94
C LEU A 108 10.20 -2.97 -9.79
N VAL A 109 9.24 -3.66 -9.18
CA VAL A 109 8.07 -4.20 -9.91
C VAL A 109 7.22 -3.07 -10.49
N VAL A 110 7.02 -1.98 -9.75
CA VAL A 110 6.31 -0.78 -10.21
C VAL A 110 7.02 -0.15 -11.43
N GLN A 111 8.34 0.03 -11.37
CA GLN A 111 9.13 0.54 -12.51
C GLN A 111 8.99 -0.35 -13.75
N ASN A 112 9.06 -1.67 -13.56
CA ASN A 112 8.88 -2.63 -14.65
C ASN A 112 7.46 -2.55 -15.25
N ASN A 113 6.44 -2.36 -14.42
CA ASN A 113 5.07 -2.14 -14.89
C ASN A 113 4.94 -0.81 -15.66
N ILE A 114 5.54 0.27 -15.19
CA ILE A 114 5.59 1.56 -15.90
C ILE A 114 6.25 1.39 -17.27
N ASN A 115 7.36 0.67 -17.34
CA ASN A 115 8.02 0.35 -18.60
C ASN A 115 7.07 -0.41 -19.54
N LYS A 116 6.49 -1.52 -19.10
CA LYS A 116 5.59 -2.35 -19.91
C LYS A 116 4.34 -1.60 -20.39
N ILE A 117 3.84 -0.67 -19.60
CA ILE A 117 2.61 0.07 -19.89
C ILE A 117 2.88 1.28 -20.78
N PHE A 118 3.92 2.07 -20.46
CA PHE A 118 4.18 3.36 -21.08
C PHE A 118 5.43 3.40 -21.96
N GLY A 119 6.24 2.33 -22.00
CA GLY A 119 7.50 2.28 -22.76
C GLY A 119 8.63 3.11 -22.13
N ILE A 120 8.57 3.40 -20.83
CA ILE A 120 9.59 4.17 -20.13
C ILE A 120 10.67 3.22 -19.62
N ASN A 121 11.85 3.24 -20.23
CA ASN A 121 12.95 2.34 -19.92
C ASN A 121 13.98 2.94 -18.96
N GLU A 122 14.06 4.27 -18.92
CA GLU A 122 15.07 4.99 -18.14
C GLU A 122 14.42 5.67 -16.94
N PHE A 123 14.98 5.40 -15.77
CA PHE A 123 14.59 5.99 -14.50
C PHE A 123 15.78 6.77 -13.95
N THR A 124 15.71 8.09 -13.96
CA THR A 124 16.76 8.95 -13.41
C THR A 124 16.92 8.72 -11.93
N LYS A 125 18.10 8.30 -11.50
CA LYS A 125 18.42 7.97 -10.11
C LYS A 125 19.60 8.80 -9.63
N ASP A 126 19.33 9.70 -8.70
CA ASP A 126 20.37 10.46 -8.00
C ASP A 126 20.66 9.79 -6.68
N SER A 127 21.93 9.64 -6.35
CA SER A 127 22.33 9.15 -5.03
C SER A 127 21.99 10.20 -3.97
N VAL A 128 21.27 9.78 -2.93
CA VAL A 128 20.91 10.64 -1.79
C VAL A 128 21.16 9.91 -0.49
N SER A 129 21.36 10.66 0.60
CA SER A 129 21.56 10.12 1.94
C SER A 129 20.62 10.77 2.95
N GLY A 130 20.51 10.22 4.16
CA GLY A 130 19.79 10.81 5.28
C GLY A 130 18.26 10.78 5.14
N LYS A 131 17.70 10.07 4.15
CA LYS A 131 16.24 9.99 3.93
C LYS A 131 15.55 9.08 4.94
N LYS A 132 14.33 9.45 5.33
CA LYS A 132 13.46 8.74 6.27
C LYS A 132 12.27 8.12 5.52
N PRO A 133 11.55 7.16 6.11
CA PRO A 133 10.34 6.60 5.50
C PRO A 133 9.30 7.64 5.11
N ALA A 134 9.18 8.74 5.86
CA ALA A 134 8.28 9.86 5.53
C ALA A 134 8.63 10.52 4.19
N ASP A 135 9.93 10.72 3.90
CA ASP A 135 10.38 11.29 2.63
C ASP A 135 10.01 10.38 1.45
N VAL A 136 10.18 9.06 1.63
CA VAL A 136 9.78 8.06 0.63
C VAL A 136 8.27 8.08 0.40
N MET A 137 7.50 8.10 1.49
CA MET A 137 6.04 8.12 1.42
C MET A 137 5.52 9.35 0.69
N LEU A 138 6.15 10.51 0.89
CA LEU A 138 5.82 11.73 0.16
C LEU A 138 6.02 11.58 -1.36
N GLN A 139 7.16 11.00 -1.79
CA GLN A 139 7.39 10.76 -3.23
C GLN A 139 6.34 9.82 -3.83
N LEU A 140 5.96 8.76 -3.10
CA LEU A 140 4.93 7.82 -3.54
C LEU A 140 3.54 8.45 -3.55
N THR A 141 3.24 9.35 -2.62
CA THR A 141 1.98 10.11 -2.64
C THR A 141 1.87 10.96 -3.91
N TYR A 142 2.92 11.69 -4.26
CA TYR A 142 2.98 12.42 -5.54
C TYR A 142 2.89 11.48 -6.75
N ALA A 143 3.60 10.35 -6.74
CA ALA A 143 3.52 9.37 -7.83
C ALA A 143 2.08 8.84 -8.02
N ASN A 144 1.37 8.61 -6.92
CA ASN A 144 -0.05 8.23 -6.95
C ASN A 144 -0.95 9.33 -7.51
N GLN A 145 -0.68 10.60 -7.23
CA GLN A 145 -1.42 11.71 -7.84
C GLN A 145 -1.13 11.86 -9.34
N TRP A 146 0.11 11.61 -9.76
CA TRP A 146 0.46 11.65 -11.18
C TRP A 146 -0.25 10.54 -11.96
N ILE A 147 -0.24 9.30 -11.48
CA ILE A 147 -0.96 8.21 -12.16
C ILE A 147 -2.47 8.47 -12.21
N ASP A 148 -3.06 9.14 -11.20
CA ASP A 148 -4.47 9.48 -11.17
C ASP A 148 -4.91 10.36 -12.36
N LYS A 149 -3.99 11.18 -12.91
CA LYS A 149 -4.25 11.96 -14.11
C LYS A 149 -4.32 11.12 -15.39
N LEU A 150 -3.73 9.92 -15.37
CA LEU A 150 -3.76 8.97 -16.49
C LEU A 150 -4.88 7.94 -16.36
N MET A 151 -5.39 7.73 -15.13
CA MET A 151 -6.37 6.68 -14.87
C MET A 151 -7.66 6.87 -15.67
N PRO A 152 -8.22 5.78 -16.23
CA PRO A 152 -9.55 5.77 -16.77
C PRO A 152 -10.59 5.95 -15.65
N PHE A 153 -11.86 6.03 -16.01
CA PHE A 153 -12.92 5.98 -15.02
C PHE A 153 -12.84 4.66 -14.23
N VAL A 154 -12.75 4.78 -12.90
CA VAL A 154 -12.76 3.62 -11.99
C VAL A 154 -14.18 3.40 -11.50
N GLU A 155 -14.73 2.23 -11.79
CA GLU A 155 -16.07 1.86 -11.37
C GLU A 155 -16.14 1.49 -9.89
N PRO A 156 -17.29 1.69 -9.20
CA PRO A 156 -17.46 1.35 -7.79
C PRO A 156 -17.21 -0.13 -7.44
N LYS A 157 -17.25 -1.03 -8.42
CA LYS A 157 -16.96 -2.46 -8.24
C LYS A 157 -15.51 -2.71 -7.76
N TYR A 158 -14.55 -1.86 -8.16
CA TYR A 158 -13.16 -2.00 -7.73
C TYR A 158 -12.98 -1.71 -6.24
N PRO A 159 -13.39 -0.54 -5.70
CA PRO A 159 -13.31 -0.32 -4.25
C PRO A 159 -14.12 -1.36 -3.46
N LEU A 160 -15.30 -1.79 -3.93
CA LEU A 160 -16.07 -2.85 -3.26
C LEU A 160 -15.26 -4.15 -3.13
N SER A 161 -14.56 -4.56 -4.19
CA SER A 161 -13.75 -5.78 -4.17
C SER A 161 -12.62 -5.70 -3.14
N ILE A 162 -12.01 -4.52 -3.00
CA ILE A 162 -10.95 -4.27 -2.01
C ILE A 162 -11.52 -4.28 -0.58
N VAL A 163 -12.66 -3.63 -0.34
CA VAL A 163 -13.33 -3.65 0.97
C VAL A 163 -13.67 -5.08 1.39
N LYS A 164 -14.20 -5.90 0.48
CA LYS A 164 -14.47 -7.33 0.74
C LYS A 164 -13.19 -8.12 1.04
N ALA A 165 -12.09 -7.82 0.32
CA ALA A 165 -10.80 -8.43 0.63
C ALA A 165 -10.32 -8.04 2.04
N THR A 166 -10.42 -6.76 2.40
CA THR A 166 -10.08 -6.26 3.74
C THR A 166 -10.93 -6.93 4.82
N SER A 167 -12.23 -7.09 4.57
CA SER A 167 -13.15 -7.78 5.49
C SER A 167 -12.74 -9.24 5.73
N LYS A 168 -12.29 -9.93 4.68
CA LYS A 168 -11.76 -11.30 4.78
C LYS A 168 -10.48 -11.38 5.60
N GLU A 169 -9.57 -10.42 5.44
CA GLU A 169 -8.34 -10.39 6.23
C GLU A 169 -8.65 -10.11 7.71
N ILE A 170 -9.64 -9.25 8.01
CA ILE A 170 -10.13 -9.05 9.40
C ILE A 170 -10.71 -10.36 9.97
N ASP A 171 -11.51 -11.11 9.20
CA ASP A 171 -12.04 -12.39 9.65
C ASP A 171 -10.91 -13.39 9.99
N THR A 172 -9.82 -13.37 9.21
CA THR A 172 -8.62 -14.17 9.49
C THR A 172 -7.96 -13.75 10.81
N ILE A 173 -7.87 -12.45 11.06
CA ILE A 173 -7.31 -11.90 12.31
C ILE A 173 -8.19 -12.26 13.51
N LEU A 174 -9.50 -12.04 13.41
CA LEU A 174 -10.47 -12.38 14.46
C LEU A 174 -10.39 -13.87 14.84
N LYS A 175 -10.36 -14.75 13.83
CA LYS A 175 -10.20 -16.19 14.03
C LYS A 175 -8.89 -16.54 14.74
N LYS A 176 -7.79 -15.87 14.42
CA LYS A 176 -6.49 -16.10 15.05
C LYS A 176 -6.48 -15.75 16.53
N PHE A 177 -7.33 -14.82 16.94
CA PHE A 177 -7.48 -14.40 18.34
C PHE A 177 -8.70 -15.02 19.04
N ASP A 178 -9.33 -16.04 18.44
CA ASP A 178 -10.52 -16.71 18.96
C ASP A 178 -11.69 -15.75 19.26
N ILE A 179 -11.77 -14.65 18.47
CA ILE A 179 -12.85 -13.68 18.57
C ILE A 179 -13.96 -14.07 17.60
N THR A 180 -15.16 -14.32 18.14
CA THR A 180 -16.33 -14.57 17.29
C THR A 180 -16.70 -13.32 16.51
N PRO A 181 -16.77 -13.37 15.15
CA PRO A 181 -17.15 -12.20 14.36
C PRO A 181 -18.55 -11.73 14.71
N PHE A 182 -18.68 -10.46 15.05
CA PHE A 182 -19.98 -9.83 15.21
C PHE A 182 -20.68 -9.77 13.84
N LYS A 183 -21.92 -10.24 13.76
CA LYS A 183 -22.72 -10.17 12.54
C LYS A 183 -23.26 -8.75 12.41
N ALA A 184 -22.45 -7.87 11.85
CA ALA A 184 -22.84 -6.48 11.64
C ALA A 184 -23.96 -6.39 10.60
N ASN A 185 -25.12 -5.92 11.03
CA ASN A 185 -26.17 -5.49 10.12
C ASN A 185 -25.80 -4.08 9.64
N GLY A 186 -25.20 -3.96 8.45
CA GLY A 186 -24.88 -2.65 7.90
C GLY A 186 -26.15 -1.78 7.77
N ARG A 187 -26.02 -0.50 8.04
CA ARG A 187 -27.15 0.45 7.99
C ARG A 187 -27.55 0.69 6.55
N LYS A 188 -28.81 0.46 6.21
CA LYS A 188 -29.38 0.85 4.91
C LYS A 188 -29.71 2.34 4.93
N HIS A 189 -29.01 3.11 4.14
CA HIS A 189 -29.30 4.53 3.94
C HIS A 189 -29.97 4.78 2.59
N LYS A 190 -30.99 5.67 2.55
CA LYS A 190 -31.78 5.90 1.32
C LYS A 190 -31.05 6.69 0.24
N LYS A 191 -30.09 7.54 0.61
CA LYS A 191 -29.31 8.35 -0.36
C LYS A 191 -27.86 8.39 0.09
N ILE A 192 -27.01 7.57 -0.51
CA ILE A 192 -25.57 7.54 -0.27
C ILE A 192 -24.86 8.18 -1.46
N THR A 193 -24.00 9.13 -1.17
CA THR A 193 -23.10 9.79 -2.14
C THR A 193 -21.69 9.20 -2.08
N PRO A 194 -20.86 9.40 -3.10
CA PRO A 194 -19.44 9.03 -3.02
C PRO A 194 -18.71 9.70 -1.85
N ASN A 195 -19.12 10.90 -1.44
CA ASN A 195 -18.54 11.60 -0.29
C ASN A 195 -18.82 10.87 1.02
N ASP A 196 -20.04 10.35 1.22
CA ASP A 196 -20.39 9.55 2.40
C ASP A 196 -19.55 8.28 2.48
N VAL A 197 -19.33 7.62 1.34
CA VAL A 197 -18.45 6.44 1.25
C VAL A 197 -17.02 6.82 1.62
N PHE A 198 -16.51 7.95 1.11
CA PHE A 198 -15.17 8.43 1.38
C PHE A 198 -14.95 8.69 2.89
N ILE A 199 -15.87 9.38 3.54
CA ILE A 199 -15.81 9.63 4.98
C ILE A 199 -15.79 8.31 5.76
N ASN A 200 -16.62 7.36 5.39
CA ASN A 200 -16.70 6.07 6.06
C ASN A 200 -15.41 5.23 5.87
N VAL A 201 -14.82 5.23 4.67
CA VAL A 201 -13.54 4.56 4.39
C VAL A 201 -12.37 5.24 5.11
N THR A 202 -12.40 6.57 5.26
CA THR A 202 -11.41 7.30 6.06
C THR A 202 -11.51 6.92 7.54
N SER A 203 -12.73 6.72 8.04
CA SER A 203 -12.96 6.21 9.39
C SER A 203 -12.37 4.81 9.58
N THR A 204 -12.43 3.95 8.56
CA THR A 204 -11.74 2.63 8.57
C THR A 204 -10.25 2.79 8.87
N TYR A 205 -9.57 3.74 8.22
CA TYR A 205 -8.15 3.97 8.47
C TYR A 205 -7.87 4.36 9.93
N ASN A 206 -8.68 5.24 10.51
CA ASN A 206 -8.53 5.65 11.90
C ASN A 206 -8.70 4.46 12.86
N LEU A 207 -9.64 3.57 12.60
CA LEU A 207 -9.81 2.34 13.35
C LEU A 207 -8.59 1.41 13.22
N LEU A 208 -8.04 1.25 12.01
CA LEU A 208 -6.83 0.45 11.78
C LEU A 208 -5.59 1.03 12.48
N ARG A 209 -5.46 2.37 12.55
CA ARG A 209 -4.41 3.03 13.34
C ARG A 209 -4.54 2.69 14.83
N ASN A 210 -5.77 2.69 15.35
CA ASN A 210 -6.03 2.33 16.74
C ASN A 210 -5.66 0.87 17.01
N ILE A 211 -5.95 -0.07 16.10
CA ILE A 211 -5.48 -1.45 16.21
C ILE A 211 -3.96 -1.48 16.31
N LYS A 212 -3.27 -0.81 15.38
CA LYS A 212 -1.81 -0.80 15.37
C LYS A 212 -1.21 -0.22 16.66
N LEU A 213 -1.78 0.87 17.16
CA LEU A 213 -1.37 1.47 18.43
C LEU A 213 -1.60 0.53 19.60
N THR A 214 -2.74 -0.13 19.64
CA THR A 214 -3.14 -1.05 20.72
C THR A 214 -2.22 -2.26 20.80
N TYR A 215 -1.97 -2.90 19.65
CA TYR A 215 -1.26 -4.19 19.61
C TYR A 215 0.26 -4.08 19.44
N SER A 216 0.77 -3.10 18.69
CA SER A 216 2.21 -2.95 18.45
C SER A 216 2.86 -1.76 19.16
N LYS A 217 2.08 -0.92 19.85
CA LYS A 217 2.53 0.32 20.49
C LYS A 217 3.23 1.29 19.52
N GLN A 218 3.00 1.13 18.22
CA GLN A 218 3.61 1.95 17.18
C GLN A 218 2.62 3.00 16.68
N SER A 219 3.09 4.24 16.60
CA SER A 219 2.35 5.31 15.93
C SER A 219 2.29 5.06 14.42
N SER A 220 1.32 5.66 13.77
CA SER A 220 1.14 5.62 12.32
C SER A 220 0.91 7.04 11.82
N PRO A 221 1.32 7.35 10.57
CA PRO A 221 1.10 8.67 10.00
C PRO A 221 -0.38 9.03 9.97
N SER A 222 -0.69 10.31 9.87
CA SER A 222 -2.02 10.75 9.46
C SER A 222 -2.32 10.19 8.06
N HIS A 223 -3.61 10.15 7.70
CA HIS A 223 -4.00 9.56 6.41
C HIS A 223 -3.35 10.35 5.26
N PRO A 224 -2.56 9.70 4.38
CA PRO A 224 -1.84 10.41 3.32
C PRO A 224 -2.76 11.05 2.26
N TYR A 225 -4.05 10.77 2.33
CA TYR A 225 -5.10 11.30 1.44
C TYR A 225 -6.09 12.23 2.15
N ASN A 226 -5.78 12.74 3.34
CA ASN A 226 -6.58 13.80 4.00
C ASN A 226 -6.66 15.11 3.20
N ILE A 227 -6.13 15.11 1.99
CA ILE A 227 -5.95 16.27 1.12
C ILE A 227 -7.23 16.62 0.36
N LEU A 228 -8.18 15.69 0.26
CA LEU A 228 -9.44 16.01 -0.38
C LEU A 228 -10.27 16.83 0.59
N SER A 229 -10.21 18.15 0.39
CA SER A 229 -11.07 19.06 1.14
C SER A 229 -12.53 18.68 0.90
N ALA A 230 -13.40 18.96 1.86
CA ALA A 230 -14.85 18.74 1.71
C ALA A 230 -15.47 19.46 0.50
N LYS A 231 -14.70 20.28 -0.22
CA LYS A 231 -15.09 21.01 -1.42
C LYS A 231 -14.84 20.22 -2.72
N ASP A 232 -13.98 19.19 -2.69
CA ASP A 232 -13.65 18.42 -3.88
C ASP A 232 -14.72 17.36 -4.16
N LYS A 233 -15.06 17.20 -5.41
CA LYS A 233 -15.98 16.15 -5.86
C LYS A 233 -15.27 14.80 -5.77
N ILE A 234 -15.63 14.00 -4.77
CA ILE A 234 -15.09 12.66 -4.56
C ILE A 234 -15.46 11.73 -5.73
N LYS A 235 -14.47 11.02 -6.24
CA LYS A 235 -14.57 10.06 -7.33
C LYS A 235 -14.37 8.63 -6.82
N PRO A 236 -14.88 7.61 -7.51
CA PRO A 236 -14.61 6.21 -7.16
C PRO A 236 -13.11 5.85 -7.10
N LEU A 237 -12.26 6.54 -7.88
CA LEU A 237 -10.81 6.41 -7.82
C LEU A 237 -10.25 6.81 -6.45
N ASP A 238 -10.77 7.87 -5.82
CA ASP A 238 -10.33 8.33 -4.51
C ASP A 238 -10.68 7.27 -3.45
N ILE A 239 -11.90 6.72 -3.52
CA ILE A 239 -12.36 5.63 -2.65
C ILE A 239 -11.49 4.39 -2.86
N PHE A 240 -11.21 4.02 -4.12
CA PHE A 240 -10.32 2.90 -4.45
C PHE A 240 -8.92 3.06 -3.86
N THR A 241 -8.38 4.26 -3.96
CA THR A 241 -7.06 4.60 -3.42
C THR A 241 -6.98 4.36 -1.92
N ILE A 242 -7.96 4.87 -1.16
CA ILE A 242 -8.01 4.73 0.30
C ILE A 242 -8.28 3.29 0.72
N THR A 243 -9.25 2.62 0.08
CA THR A 243 -9.56 1.22 0.41
C THR A 243 -8.37 0.30 0.16
N THR A 244 -7.62 0.52 -0.92
CA THR A 244 -6.41 -0.24 -1.22
C THR A 244 -5.31 0.03 -0.20
N PHE A 245 -5.13 1.29 0.19
CA PHE A 245 -4.19 1.63 1.26
C PHE A 245 -4.56 0.95 2.58
N ASN A 246 -5.83 0.99 2.97
CA ASN A 246 -6.34 0.35 4.18
C ASN A 246 -6.09 -1.16 4.19
N LEU A 247 -6.31 -1.84 3.06
CA LEU A 247 -6.03 -3.28 2.93
C LEU A 247 -4.55 -3.59 3.23
N TYR A 248 -3.63 -2.92 2.55
CA TYR A 248 -2.20 -3.20 2.73
C TYR A 248 -1.69 -2.72 4.08
N PHE A 249 -2.23 -1.62 4.61
CA PHE A 249 -1.91 -1.16 5.96
C PHE A 249 -2.36 -2.18 7.02
N LEU A 250 -3.55 -2.77 6.87
CA LEU A 250 -4.02 -3.86 7.72
C LEU A 250 -3.09 -5.08 7.61
N CYS A 251 -2.80 -5.55 6.40
CA CYS A 251 -1.98 -6.74 6.18
C CYS A 251 -0.58 -6.59 6.77
N THR A 252 0.06 -5.44 6.55
CA THR A 252 1.40 -5.17 7.11
C THR A 252 1.36 -5.05 8.63
N SER A 253 0.31 -4.44 9.20
CA SER A 253 0.13 -4.34 10.65
C SER A 253 -0.12 -5.70 11.29
N ALA A 254 -0.91 -6.55 10.66
CA ALA A 254 -1.19 -7.90 11.16
C ALA A 254 0.08 -8.76 11.24
N ILE A 255 0.99 -8.60 10.29
CA ILE A 255 2.32 -9.24 10.35
C ILE A 255 3.13 -8.72 11.54
N ASP A 256 3.06 -7.41 11.83
CA ASP A 256 3.71 -6.82 13.01
C ASP A 256 3.13 -7.41 14.33
N PHE A 257 1.91 -7.97 14.31
CA PHE A 257 1.29 -8.70 15.42
C PHE A 257 1.60 -10.21 15.41
N GLY A 258 2.49 -10.68 14.55
CA GLY A 258 2.85 -12.09 14.43
C GLY A 258 1.86 -12.95 13.64
N ILE A 259 0.89 -12.36 12.94
CA ILE A 259 -0.08 -13.08 12.10
C ILE A 259 0.57 -13.39 10.74
N LYS A 260 0.68 -14.69 10.43
CA LYS A 260 1.20 -15.18 9.15
C LYS A 260 0.06 -15.47 8.17
N ASN A 261 0.41 -15.58 6.87
CA ASN A 261 -0.52 -15.94 5.79
C ASN A 261 -1.68 -14.95 5.58
N ILE A 262 -1.40 -13.66 5.79
CA ILE A 262 -2.31 -12.56 5.51
C ILE A 262 -1.94 -11.91 4.16
N GLY A 263 -2.87 -11.20 3.56
CA GLY A 263 -2.64 -10.53 2.26
C GLY A 263 -2.62 -11.48 1.06
N THR A 264 -3.09 -12.72 1.25
CA THR A 264 -3.15 -13.75 0.22
C THR A 264 -4.50 -13.79 -0.50
N SER A 265 -5.43 -12.91 -0.13
CA SER A 265 -6.77 -12.87 -0.73
C SER A 265 -6.66 -12.70 -2.24
N LYS A 266 -6.97 -13.76 -2.98
CA LYS A 266 -7.04 -13.74 -4.43
C LYS A 266 -8.01 -12.65 -4.87
N THR A 267 -7.72 -12.01 -5.97
CA THR A 267 -8.58 -11.02 -6.62
C THR A 267 -10.03 -11.51 -6.61
N LEU A 268 -10.90 -10.83 -5.88
CA LEU A 268 -12.31 -11.19 -5.80
C LEU A 268 -12.95 -10.97 -7.17
N LYS A 269 -13.89 -11.81 -7.54
CA LYS A 269 -14.70 -11.58 -8.75
C LYS A 269 -15.37 -10.21 -8.64
N LEU A 270 -15.18 -9.38 -9.64
CA LEU A 270 -15.85 -8.09 -9.74
C LEU A 270 -17.34 -8.33 -9.96
N GLN A 271 -18.17 -7.67 -9.18
CA GLN A 271 -19.62 -7.65 -9.38
C GLN A 271 -19.99 -6.48 -10.28
N GLU A 272 -20.97 -6.67 -11.15
CA GLU A 272 -21.47 -5.61 -12.01
C GLU A 272 -22.59 -4.79 -11.31
N ASN A 273 -22.90 -3.61 -11.84
CA ASN A 273 -24.00 -2.73 -11.39
C ASN A 273 -23.89 -2.28 -9.91
N ILE A 274 -22.68 -2.08 -9.42
CA ILE A 274 -22.42 -1.63 -8.06
C ILE A 274 -22.72 -0.14 -7.90
N LYS A 275 -23.47 0.21 -6.85
CA LYS A 275 -23.79 1.59 -6.46
C LYS A 275 -22.92 2.02 -5.25
N PRO A 276 -22.78 3.33 -5.02
CA PRO A 276 -22.10 3.85 -3.82
C PRO A 276 -22.66 3.28 -2.50
N SER A 277 -23.98 3.05 -2.44
CA SER A 277 -24.65 2.43 -1.29
C SER A 277 -24.16 1.02 -0.97
N ASP A 278 -23.76 0.24 -1.98
CA ASP A 278 -23.27 -1.13 -1.78
C ASP A 278 -21.87 -1.11 -1.17
N VAL A 279 -21.04 -0.18 -1.65
CA VAL A 279 -19.70 0.04 -1.09
C VAL A 279 -19.81 0.54 0.35
N PHE A 280 -20.69 1.52 0.60
CA PHE A 280 -20.92 2.08 1.95
C PHE A 280 -21.35 1.00 2.95
N LEU A 281 -22.30 0.17 2.57
CA LEU A 281 -22.81 -0.93 3.40
C LEU A 281 -21.72 -1.92 3.79
N GLU A 282 -20.83 -2.26 2.85
CA GLU A 282 -19.73 -3.19 3.11
C GLU A 282 -18.64 -2.55 3.97
N VAL A 283 -18.36 -1.26 3.80
CA VAL A 283 -17.43 -0.49 4.66
C VAL A 283 -17.99 -0.41 6.09
N ASP A 284 -19.29 -0.16 6.27
CA ASP A 284 -19.94 -0.10 7.57
C ASP A 284 -19.83 -1.45 8.33
N ARG A 285 -20.03 -2.56 7.61
CA ARG A 285 -19.79 -3.93 8.13
C ARG A 285 -18.34 -4.15 8.51
N LEU A 286 -17.40 -3.72 7.66
CA LEU A 286 -15.97 -3.82 7.93
C LEU A 286 -15.59 -3.03 9.19
N ASN A 287 -16.06 -1.79 9.32
CA ASN A 287 -15.81 -0.94 10.49
C ASN A 287 -16.34 -1.57 11.78
N SER A 288 -17.50 -2.21 11.73
CA SER A 288 -18.05 -2.94 12.87
C SER A 288 -17.18 -4.14 13.28
N LYS A 289 -16.64 -4.89 12.33
CA LYS A 289 -15.69 -5.98 12.61
C LYS A 289 -14.39 -5.46 13.23
N ILE A 290 -13.86 -4.36 12.72
CA ILE A 290 -12.65 -3.73 13.24
C ILE A 290 -12.89 -3.21 14.67
N ALA A 291 -14.04 -2.57 14.94
CA ALA A 291 -14.40 -2.12 16.28
C ALA A 291 -14.48 -3.29 17.28
N ASN A 292 -15.00 -4.44 16.84
CA ASN A 292 -15.03 -5.66 17.66
C ASN A 292 -13.60 -6.15 18.00
N LEU A 293 -12.68 -6.12 17.04
CA LEU A 293 -11.28 -6.47 17.27
C LEU A 293 -10.62 -5.50 18.28
N ILE A 294 -10.90 -4.19 18.17
CA ILE A 294 -10.39 -3.19 19.12
C ILE A 294 -10.93 -3.45 20.54
N ALA A 295 -12.24 -3.70 20.65
CA ALA A 295 -12.90 -3.95 21.95
C ALA A 295 -12.35 -5.23 22.63
N ALA A 296 -11.96 -6.22 21.85
CA ALA A 296 -11.34 -7.45 22.35
C ALA A 296 -9.86 -7.27 22.72
N GLY A 297 -9.19 -6.24 22.18
CA GLY A 297 -7.75 -6.04 22.33
C GLY A 297 -7.25 -5.85 23.77
N GLY A 298 -8.09 -5.36 24.66
CA GLY A 298 -7.78 -5.30 26.10
C GLY A 298 -7.70 -6.68 26.79
N LYS A 299 -8.13 -7.74 26.10
CA LYS A 299 -8.16 -9.13 26.60
C LYS A 299 -7.10 -10.03 25.96
N ILE A 300 -6.39 -9.53 24.95
CA ILE A 300 -5.46 -10.34 24.16
C ILE A 300 -4.02 -10.04 24.60
N ASN A 301 -3.40 -11.00 25.28
CA ASN A 301 -1.96 -11.00 25.49
C ASN A 301 -1.28 -11.42 24.18
N VAL A 302 -0.76 -10.47 23.42
CA VAL A 302 0.13 -10.77 22.29
C VAL A 302 1.44 -11.27 22.87
N LYS A 303 1.66 -12.60 22.81
CA LYS A 303 2.92 -13.26 23.18
C LYS A 303 4.00 -13.00 22.13
#